data_49ffeaac5862ca137b6f8fa9b3fd0b92
#
_entry.id   49ffeaac5862ca137b6f8fa9b3fd0b92
#
_cell.length_a   1.000
_cell.length_b   1.000
_cell.length_c   1.000
_cell.angle_alpha   90.00
_cell.angle_beta   90.00
_cell.angle_gamma   90.00
#
_symmetry.space_group_name_H-M   'P 1'
#
loop_
_entity.id
_entity.type
_entity.pdbx_description
1 polymer ?
#
loop_
_entity_poly.entity_id
_entity_poly.type
_entity_poly.pdbx_seq_one_letter_code
_entity_poly.pdbx_strand_id
1 'polypeptide(L)'
;MSTIKKKKGDTVKVIAGKDKDKEGKVIAVDHKKGTVTVEGANMITKHTKPSPANQQGGIVSQEGPMDVSNVMLVHNGKTTKIGYKVVDGKKVRVARATGEVID
;
A
#
# COMPACT_ATOMS: atom_id res chain seq x y z
N MET A 1 9.52 -9.64 -14.36
CA MET A 1 9.42 -9.27 -12.94
C MET A 1 8.74 -7.90 -12.82
N SER A 2 7.64 -7.83 -12.11
CA SER A 2 6.95 -6.57 -11.97
C SER A 2 7.67 -5.66 -10.97
N THR A 3 7.80 -4.39 -11.32
CA THR A 3 8.39 -3.38 -10.44
C THR A 3 7.28 -2.68 -9.70
N ILE A 4 7.32 -2.72 -8.37
CA ILE A 4 6.36 -1.99 -7.54
C ILE A 4 6.88 -0.58 -7.38
N LYS A 5 6.12 0.39 -7.87
CA LYS A 5 6.48 1.81 -7.80
C LYS A 5 6.02 2.48 -6.51
N LYS A 6 5.15 1.81 -5.77
CA LYS A 6 4.65 2.31 -4.48
C LYS A 6 5.65 1.97 -3.39
N LYS A 7 5.76 2.86 -2.41
CA LYS A 7 6.69 2.70 -1.29
C LYS A 7 5.95 2.77 0.02
N LYS A 8 6.56 2.21 1.07
CA LYS A 8 6.06 2.35 2.44
C LYS A 8 5.92 3.83 2.79
N GLY A 9 4.78 4.20 3.33
CA GLY A 9 4.48 5.58 3.68
C GLY A 9 3.68 6.34 2.64
N ASP A 10 3.55 5.79 1.42
CA ASP A 10 2.72 6.40 0.39
C ASP A 10 1.24 6.32 0.78
N THR A 11 0.49 7.38 0.49
CA THR A 11 -0.96 7.35 0.63
C THR A 11 -1.55 6.77 -0.66
N VAL A 12 -2.36 5.74 -0.51
CA VAL A 12 -3.00 5.07 -1.65
C VAL A 12 -4.50 4.93 -1.41
N LYS A 13 -5.23 4.72 -2.50
CA LYS A 13 -6.66 4.46 -2.47
C LYS A 13 -6.94 3.09 -3.07
N VAL A 14 -7.77 2.31 -2.41
CA VAL A 14 -8.18 1.00 -2.93
C VAL A 14 -9.18 1.24 -4.06
N ILE A 15 -8.92 0.68 -5.23
CA ILE A 15 -9.74 0.91 -6.43
C ILE A 15 -10.59 -0.29 -6.83
N ALA A 16 -10.42 -1.42 -6.15
CA ALA A 16 -11.17 -2.63 -6.47
C ALA A 16 -11.37 -3.49 -5.21
N GLY A 17 -12.40 -4.32 -5.23
CA GLY A 17 -12.68 -5.26 -4.15
C GLY A 17 -13.58 -4.68 -3.08
N LYS A 18 -13.67 -5.39 -1.95
CA LYS A 18 -14.58 -5.02 -0.86
C LYS A 18 -14.25 -3.70 -0.18
N ASP A 19 -12.98 -3.28 -0.25
CA ASP A 19 -12.52 -2.05 0.39
C ASP A 19 -12.39 -0.88 -0.59
N LYS A 20 -13.04 -0.99 -1.75
CA LYS A 20 -13.01 0.07 -2.76
C LYS A 20 -13.33 1.42 -2.14
N ASP A 21 -12.55 2.42 -2.54
CA ASP A 21 -12.64 3.82 -2.10
C ASP A 21 -12.05 4.11 -0.71
N LYS A 22 -11.49 3.12 -0.03
CA LYS A 22 -10.75 3.38 1.20
C LYS A 22 -9.37 3.92 0.88
N GLU A 23 -8.93 4.90 1.68
CA GLU A 23 -7.59 5.46 1.56
C GLU A 23 -6.79 5.14 2.82
N GLY A 24 -5.50 4.96 2.66
CA GLY A 24 -4.62 4.69 3.78
C GLY A 24 -3.17 4.72 3.35
N LYS A 25 -2.27 4.60 4.30
CA LYS A 25 -0.83 4.57 4.03
C LYS A 25 -0.35 3.14 3.84
N VAL A 26 0.59 2.98 2.92
CA VAL A 26 1.25 1.70 2.72
C VAL A 26 2.17 1.44 3.91
N ILE A 27 1.95 0.32 4.60
CA ILE A 27 2.75 -0.06 5.77
C ILE A 27 3.77 -1.15 5.45
N ALA A 28 3.58 -1.88 4.36
CA ALA A 28 4.52 -2.90 3.91
C ALA A 28 4.37 -3.14 2.41
N VAL A 29 5.46 -3.51 1.77
CA VAL A 29 5.49 -3.85 0.35
C VAL A 29 6.23 -5.17 0.20
N ASP A 30 5.63 -6.14 -0.50
CA ASP A 30 6.27 -7.41 -0.81
C ASP A 30 6.54 -7.45 -2.32
N HIS A 31 7.78 -7.21 -2.70
CA HIS A 31 8.18 -7.17 -4.10
C HIS A 31 8.12 -8.54 -4.78
N LYS A 32 8.30 -9.60 -4.03
CA LYS A 32 8.26 -10.95 -4.59
C LYS A 32 6.83 -11.37 -4.95
N LYS A 33 5.90 -11.06 -4.09
CA LYS A 33 4.49 -11.43 -4.29
C LYS A 33 3.70 -10.38 -5.06
N GLY A 34 4.26 -9.20 -5.25
CA GLY A 34 3.55 -8.10 -5.90
C GLY A 34 2.39 -7.58 -5.07
N THR A 35 2.52 -7.57 -3.75
CA THR A 35 1.47 -7.16 -2.84
C THR A 35 1.88 -5.99 -1.97
N VAL A 36 0.89 -5.26 -1.48
CA VAL A 36 1.08 -4.17 -0.53
C VAL A 36 0.11 -4.35 0.62
N THR A 37 0.50 -3.89 1.80
CA THR A 37 -0.37 -3.84 2.97
C THR A 37 -0.69 -2.38 3.24
N VAL A 38 -1.98 -2.06 3.29
CA VAL A 38 -2.46 -0.69 3.47
C VAL A 38 -3.13 -0.57 4.82
N GLU A 39 -2.79 0.46 5.57
CA GLU A 39 -3.35 0.72 6.90
C GLU A 39 -4.87 0.82 6.83
N GLY A 40 -5.56 0.02 7.64
CA GLY A 40 -7.01 0.02 7.73
C GLY A 40 -7.75 -0.67 6.58
N ALA A 41 -7.03 -1.22 5.61
CA ALA A 41 -7.64 -1.89 4.46
C ALA A 41 -7.36 -3.39 4.47
N ASN A 42 -8.24 -4.16 3.81
CA ASN A 42 -8.15 -5.61 3.73
C ASN A 42 -7.97 -6.27 5.09
N MET A 43 -8.77 -5.82 6.05
CA MET A 43 -8.71 -6.35 7.41
C MET A 43 -9.06 -7.83 7.44
N ILE A 44 -8.20 -8.61 8.05
CA ILE A 44 -8.42 -10.04 8.24
C ILE A 44 -8.42 -10.34 9.73
N THR A 45 -9.22 -11.34 10.10
CA THR A 45 -9.32 -11.79 11.47
C THR A 45 -8.51 -13.08 11.63
N LYS A 46 -7.57 -13.06 12.57
CA LYS A 46 -6.75 -14.22 12.86
C LYS A 46 -7.04 -14.73 14.27
N HIS A 47 -7.08 -16.04 14.41
CA HIS A 47 -7.13 -16.68 15.72
C HIS A 47 -5.69 -16.89 16.19
N THR A 48 -5.34 -16.31 17.33
CA THR A 48 -4.01 -16.48 17.89
C THR A 48 -4.05 -17.55 18.98
N LYS A 49 -3.03 -18.42 18.99
CA LYS A 49 -2.88 -19.41 20.04
C LYS A 49 -2.22 -18.76 21.25
N PRO A 50 -2.57 -19.18 22.49
CA PRO A 50 -1.85 -18.72 23.67
C PRO A 50 -0.35 -18.98 23.54
N SER A 51 0.44 -18.02 23.97
CA SER A 51 1.90 -18.11 23.94
C SER A 51 2.45 -17.38 25.17
N PRO A 52 3.75 -17.52 25.46
CA PRO A 52 4.35 -16.75 26.54
C PRO A 52 4.15 -15.24 26.43
N ALA A 53 4.08 -14.74 25.20
CA ALA A 53 3.86 -13.31 24.94
C ALA A 53 2.37 -12.94 24.95
N ASN A 54 1.49 -13.91 24.66
CA ASN A 54 0.05 -13.70 24.62
C ASN A 54 -0.66 -14.91 25.21
N GLN A 55 -0.74 -14.96 26.51
CA GLN A 55 -1.24 -16.13 27.24
C GLN A 55 -2.73 -16.35 27.04
N GLN A 56 -3.47 -15.32 26.72
CA GLN A 56 -4.92 -15.44 26.56
C GLN A 56 -5.32 -15.91 25.15
N GLY A 57 -4.43 -15.76 24.17
CA GLY A 57 -4.79 -16.03 22.79
C GLY A 57 -5.93 -15.12 22.35
N GLY A 58 -6.65 -15.48 21.32
CA GLY A 58 -7.86 -14.78 20.93
C GLY A 58 -7.93 -14.45 19.46
N ILE A 59 -8.78 -13.48 19.12
CA ILE A 59 -9.02 -13.03 17.76
C ILE A 59 -8.37 -11.68 17.59
N VAL A 60 -7.47 -11.58 16.61
CA VAL A 60 -6.76 -10.35 16.29
C VAL A 60 -7.11 -9.93 14.88
N SER A 61 -7.51 -8.68 14.71
CA SER A 61 -7.72 -8.09 13.39
C SER A 61 -6.46 -7.37 12.96
N GLN A 62 -6.00 -7.63 11.74
CA GLN A 62 -4.85 -6.94 11.20
C GLN A 62 -5.00 -6.79 9.69
N GLU A 63 -4.28 -5.85 9.13
CA GLU A 63 -4.30 -5.62 7.70
C GLU A 63 -3.62 -6.79 6.98
N GLY A 64 -4.30 -7.32 5.96
CA GLY A 64 -3.74 -8.35 5.09
C GLY A 64 -3.15 -7.74 3.83
N PRO A 65 -2.23 -8.45 3.17
CA PRO A 65 -1.67 -7.98 1.91
C PRO A 65 -2.71 -8.03 0.80
N MET A 66 -2.63 -7.08 -0.13
CA MET A 66 -3.49 -7.07 -1.31
C MET A 66 -2.63 -6.84 -2.54
N ASP A 67 -3.15 -7.24 -3.70
CA ASP A 67 -2.45 -7.06 -4.96
C ASP A 67 -2.19 -5.58 -5.19
N VAL A 68 -0.97 -5.24 -5.60
CA VAL A 68 -0.58 -3.84 -5.82
C VAL A 68 -1.42 -3.17 -6.90
N SER A 69 -1.98 -3.94 -7.84
CA SER A 69 -2.85 -3.40 -8.88
C SER A 69 -4.21 -2.93 -8.33
N ASN A 70 -4.57 -3.33 -7.11
CA ASN A 70 -5.83 -2.95 -6.49
C ASN A 70 -5.77 -1.59 -5.80
N VAL A 71 -4.63 -0.93 -5.80
CA VAL A 71 -4.46 0.38 -5.17
C VAL A 71 -3.77 1.35 -6.12
N MET A 72 -4.11 2.63 -5.97
CA MET A 72 -3.46 3.71 -6.72
C MET A 72 -2.92 4.76 -5.75
N LEU A 73 -1.82 5.40 -6.14
CA LEU A 73 -1.27 6.50 -5.35
C LEU A 73 -2.27 7.65 -5.30
N VAL A 74 -2.39 8.26 -4.13
CA VAL A 74 -3.15 9.50 -3.95
C VAL A 74 -2.15 10.65 -3.81
N HIS A 75 -2.26 11.63 -4.69
CA HIS A 75 -1.42 12.82 -4.66
C HIS A 75 -2.33 14.05 -4.77
N ASN A 76 -2.24 14.94 -3.79
CA ASN A 76 -3.09 16.12 -3.70
C ASN A 76 -4.60 15.77 -3.78
N GLY A 77 -4.99 14.67 -3.13
CA GLY A 77 -6.37 14.22 -3.06
C GLY A 77 -6.90 13.52 -4.31
N LYS A 78 -6.04 13.28 -5.30
CA LYS A 78 -6.42 12.61 -6.54
C LYS A 78 -5.61 11.33 -6.75
N THR A 79 -6.29 10.30 -7.24
CA THR A 79 -5.60 9.07 -7.62
C THR A 79 -4.81 9.28 -8.91
N THR A 80 -3.61 8.73 -8.95
CA THR A 80 -2.72 8.86 -10.10
C THR A 80 -1.85 7.63 -10.26
N LYS A 81 -1.39 7.42 -11.48
CA LYS A 81 -0.34 6.46 -11.73
C LYS A 81 1.00 7.10 -11.43
N ILE A 82 1.99 6.27 -11.14
CA ILE A 82 3.34 6.72 -10.82
C ILE A 82 4.20 6.58 -12.08
N GLY A 83 4.87 7.65 -12.45
CA GLY A 83 5.89 7.64 -13.48
C GLY A 83 7.24 7.99 -12.89
N TYR A 84 8.25 8.09 -13.73
CA TYR A 84 9.59 8.48 -13.34
C TYR A 84 10.09 9.61 -14.21
N LYS A 85 10.93 10.45 -13.61
CA LYS A 85 11.55 11.58 -14.26
C LYS A 85 12.98 11.70 -13.74
N VAL A 86 13.89 12.16 -14.59
CA VAL A 86 15.27 12.41 -14.15
C VAL A 86 15.39 13.89 -13.80
N VAL A 87 15.80 14.17 -12.57
CA VAL A 87 16.03 15.52 -12.07
C VAL A 87 17.43 15.55 -11.47
N ASP A 88 18.28 16.44 -12.00
CA ASP A 88 19.69 16.57 -11.55
C ASP A 88 20.44 15.24 -11.54
N GLY A 89 20.22 14.42 -12.57
CA GLY A 89 20.86 13.13 -12.70
C GLY A 89 20.26 12.02 -11.84
N LYS A 90 19.21 12.30 -11.10
CA LYS A 90 18.56 11.31 -10.24
C LYS A 90 17.16 10.98 -10.76
N LYS A 91 16.82 9.70 -10.71
CA LYS A 91 15.50 9.23 -11.06
C LYS A 91 14.56 9.44 -9.89
N VAL A 92 13.49 10.19 -10.10
CA VAL A 92 12.50 10.48 -9.07
C VAL A 92 11.12 10.04 -9.54
N ARG A 93 10.23 9.77 -8.58
CA ARG A 93 8.86 9.41 -8.90
C ARG A 93 8.04 10.68 -9.13
N VAL A 94 7.13 10.61 -10.09
CA VAL A 94 6.20 11.70 -10.37
C VAL A 94 4.77 11.20 -10.41
N ALA A 95 3.84 12.05 -10.03
CA ALA A 95 2.41 11.78 -10.18
C ALA A 95 2.04 12.07 -11.63
N ARG A 96 1.68 11.04 -12.39
CA ARG A 96 1.42 11.21 -13.83
C ARG A 96 0.24 12.12 -14.11
N ALA A 97 -0.74 12.18 -13.20
CA ALA A 97 -1.92 13.03 -13.39
C ALA A 97 -1.57 14.52 -13.35
N THR A 98 -0.58 14.91 -12.56
CA THR A 98 -0.20 16.33 -12.38
C THR A 98 1.18 16.64 -12.91
N GLY A 99 2.04 15.66 -13.09
CA GLY A 99 3.43 15.85 -13.48
C GLY A 99 4.33 16.28 -12.32
N GLU A 100 3.80 16.35 -11.11
CA GLU A 100 4.57 16.80 -9.94
C GLU A 100 5.47 15.71 -9.41
N VAL A 101 6.64 16.10 -8.90
CA VAL A 101 7.57 15.18 -8.25
C VAL A 101 6.99 14.73 -6.91
N ILE A 102 7.00 13.40 -6.66
CA ILE A 102 6.53 12.83 -5.41
C ILE A 102 7.67 12.73 -4.41
N ASP A 103 8.84 12.32 -4.87
CA ASP A 103 10.04 12.20 -4.03
C ASP A 103 11.33 12.48 -4.77
#